data_9df612dc992f6f441e5f73f4ea97f9df
#
_entry.id   9df612dc992f6f441e5f73f4ea97f9df
#
_cell.length_a   1.000
_cell.length_b   1.000
_cell.length_c   1.000
_cell.angle_alpha   90.00
_cell.angle_beta   90.00
_cell.angle_gamma   90.00
#
_symmetry.space_group_name_H-M   'P 1'
#
loop_
_entity.id
_entity.type
_entity.pdbx_description
1 polymer ?
#
loop_
_entity_poly.entity_id
_entity_poly.type
_entity_poly.pdbx_seq_one_letter_code
_entity_poly.pdbx_strand_id
1 'polypeptide(L)'
;KINALYNRWRKDLDPIETLPLNKKYGDFKDGEFAQSEFEYLFNNQWIWSEKLDGTNIRIYANWSEQYGIHTFEVKGKDENSSTPKDLLEWIKNWIYENSQIVSDLFAAEDIILYGEGVGTKIQKVGHNFGSQHFKLFDVYINGFWLQKDDVLDIANKLSLDTPITFVGTIQDAIDKVKTLPKSSFGNFTIEGYVGQPIV
;
A
#
# COMPACT_ATOMS: atom_id res chain seq x y z
N LYS A 1 -8.44 -6.24 -2.23
CA LYS A 1 -7.49 -6.82 -3.21
C LYS A 1 -7.21 -5.78 -4.29
N ILE A 2 -5.93 -5.47 -4.55
CA ILE A 2 -5.55 -4.58 -5.66
C ILE A 2 -5.67 -5.38 -6.96
N ASN A 3 -6.44 -4.87 -7.91
CA ASN A 3 -6.58 -5.47 -9.23
C ASN A 3 -5.45 -4.97 -10.13
N ALA A 4 -4.90 -5.87 -10.96
CA ALA A 4 -3.97 -5.45 -12.00
C ALA A 4 -4.72 -4.67 -13.09
N LEU A 5 -4.07 -3.69 -13.73
CA LEU A 5 -4.66 -2.90 -14.81
C LEU A 5 -4.98 -3.78 -16.04
N TYR A 6 -4.04 -4.64 -16.42
CA TYR A 6 -4.18 -5.53 -17.56
C TYR A 6 -4.33 -6.99 -17.15
N ASN A 7 -5.03 -7.77 -17.97
CA ASN A 7 -5.04 -9.21 -17.88
C ASN A 7 -3.63 -9.78 -18.04
N ARG A 8 -3.45 -11.02 -17.59
CA ARG A 8 -2.19 -11.75 -17.78
C ARG A 8 -2.41 -12.92 -18.73
N TRP A 9 -1.39 -13.25 -19.50
CA TRP A 9 -1.36 -14.50 -20.26
C TRP A 9 -1.46 -15.69 -19.31
N ARG A 10 -2.44 -16.55 -19.52
CA ARG A 10 -2.78 -17.64 -18.61
C ARG A 10 -2.76 -18.98 -19.37
N LYS A 11 -2.01 -19.95 -18.83
CA LYS A 11 -1.86 -21.27 -19.44
C LYS A 11 -3.19 -22.06 -19.54
N ASP A 12 -4.13 -21.79 -18.64
CA ASP A 12 -5.45 -22.43 -18.59
C ASP A 12 -6.49 -21.77 -19.51
N LEU A 13 -6.22 -20.57 -20.02
CA LEU A 13 -7.15 -19.80 -20.86
C LEU A 13 -6.59 -19.45 -22.23
N ASP A 14 -5.29 -19.31 -22.36
CA ASP A 14 -4.63 -18.82 -23.58
C ASP A 14 -3.83 -19.96 -24.21
N PRO A 15 -4.20 -20.44 -25.43
CA PRO A 15 -3.41 -21.40 -26.17
C PRO A 15 -1.99 -20.88 -26.45
N ILE A 16 -1.00 -21.77 -26.44
CA ILE A 16 0.41 -21.37 -26.60
C ILE A 16 0.66 -20.69 -27.96
N GLU A 17 -0.12 -21.03 -28.96
CA GLU A 17 -0.04 -20.48 -30.32
C GLU A 17 -0.45 -19.01 -30.38
N THR A 18 -1.22 -18.53 -29.37
CA THR A 18 -1.66 -17.13 -29.26
C THR A 18 -0.68 -16.28 -28.47
N LEU A 19 0.29 -16.92 -27.80
CA LEU A 19 1.28 -16.22 -26.98
C LEU A 19 2.35 -15.57 -27.89
N PRO A 20 2.56 -14.24 -27.83
CA PRO A 20 3.62 -13.59 -28.59
C PRO A 20 5.01 -14.17 -28.25
N LEU A 21 5.90 -14.26 -29.25
CA LEU A 21 7.23 -14.86 -29.10
C LEU A 21 8.09 -14.25 -27.99
N ASN A 22 7.85 -12.96 -27.66
CA ASN A 22 8.57 -12.23 -26.61
C ASN A 22 7.83 -12.20 -25.26
N LYS A 23 6.74 -12.97 -25.10
CA LYS A 23 5.93 -13.05 -23.87
C LYS A 23 5.96 -14.48 -23.31
N LYS A 24 5.70 -14.57 -22.02
CA LYS A 24 5.51 -15.83 -21.29
C LYS A 24 4.22 -15.79 -20.48
N TYR A 25 3.72 -16.95 -20.07
CA TYR A 25 2.59 -17.00 -19.14
C TYR A 25 2.92 -16.26 -17.84
N GLY A 26 1.98 -15.43 -17.41
CA GLY A 26 2.12 -14.50 -16.29
C GLY A 26 2.47 -13.06 -16.69
N ASP A 27 2.98 -12.82 -17.89
CA ASP A 27 3.19 -11.47 -18.42
C ASP A 27 1.84 -10.79 -18.74
N PHE A 28 1.83 -9.45 -18.72
CA PHE A 28 0.62 -8.69 -19.03
C PHE A 28 0.28 -8.73 -20.53
N LYS A 29 -1.02 -8.75 -20.81
CA LYS A 29 -1.60 -8.52 -22.13
C LYS A 29 -1.81 -7.02 -22.30
N ASP A 30 -0.85 -6.35 -22.93
CA ASP A 30 -0.87 -4.90 -23.09
C ASP A 30 -2.13 -4.47 -23.87
N GLY A 31 -2.91 -3.53 -23.30
CA GLY A 31 -4.16 -3.02 -23.88
C GLY A 31 -5.40 -3.86 -23.58
N GLU A 32 -5.29 -5.03 -22.95
CA GLU A 32 -6.45 -5.83 -22.51
C GLU A 32 -6.71 -5.60 -21.03
N PHE A 33 -7.64 -4.71 -20.72
CA PHE A 33 -7.96 -4.37 -19.31
C PHE A 33 -8.50 -5.58 -18.54
N ALA A 34 -8.08 -5.70 -17.30
CA ALA A 34 -8.54 -6.76 -16.39
C ALA A 34 -9.98 -6.54 -15.89
N GLN A 35 -10.49 -5.32 -16.01
CA GLN A 35 -11.87 -4.93 -15.67
C GLN A 35 -12.34 -3.89 -16.67
N SER A 36 -13.61 -4.00 -17.11
CA SER A 36 -14.22 -3.08 -18.08
C SER A 36 -14.27 -1.64 -17.58
N GLU A 37 -14.36 -1.46 -16.27
CA GLU A 37 -14.38 -0.14 -15.63
C GLU A 37 -13.14 0.69 -15.94
N PHE A 38 -12.00 0.06 -16.20
CA PHE A 38 -10.78 0.79 -16.58
C PHE A 38 -10.88 1.49 -17.93
N GLU A 39 -11.74 1.04 -18.84
CA GLU A 39 -12.02 1.75 -20.10
C GLU A 39 -12.73 3.08 -19.83
N TYR A 40 -13.74 3.07 -18.95
CA TYR A 40 -14.51 4.27 -18.60
C TYR A 40 -13.69 5.25 -17.80
N LEU A 41 -12.84 4.74 -16.91
CA LEU A 41 -12.05 5.53 -15.97
C LEU A 41 -10.67 5.91 -16.53
N PHE A 42 -10.36 5.53 -17.78
CA PHE A 42 -9.03 5.68 -18.37
C PHE A 42 -8.55 7.13 -18.40
N ASN A 43 -9.44 8.07 -18.73
CA ASN A 43 -9.16 9.49 -18.84
C ASN A 43 -9.47 10.28 -17.54
N ASN A 44 -10.02 9.60 -16.52
CA ASN A 44 -10.28 10.25 -15.24
C ASN A 44 -8.97 10.50 -14.49
N GLN A 45 -9.02 11.44 -13.53
CA GLN A 45 -7.90 11.69 -12.64
C GLN A 45 -7.88 10.64 -11.52
N TRP A 46 -6.69 10.19 -11.20
CA TRP A 46 -6.41 9.24 -10.16
C TRP A 46 -5.31 9.78 -9.26
N ILE A 47 -5.33 9.41 -8.00
CA ILE A 47 -4.16 9.54 -7.12
C ILE A 47 -3.38 8.23 -7.23
N TRP A 48 -2.14 8.34 -7.65
CA TRP A 48 -1.21 7.21 -7.78
C TRP A 48 -0.18 7.24 -6.67
N SER A 49 -0.07 6.16 -5.92
CA SER A 49 0.94 5.99 -4.86
C SER A 49 1.99 4.98 -5.31
N GLU A 50 3.26 5.19 -4.94
CA GLU A 50 4.30 4.18 -5.12
C GLU A 50 3.88 2.86 -4.45
N LYS A 51 3.96 1.74 -5.20
CA LYS A 51 3.70 0.41 -4.67
C LYS A 51 4.96 -0.13 -4.01
N LEU A 52 4.89 -0.32 -2.70
CA LEU A 52 5.98 -0.87 -1.91
C LEU A 52 5.97 -2.41 -1.96
N ASP A 53 7.13 -3.02 -2.10
CA ASP A 53 7.31 -4.47 -2.05
C ASP A 53 7.66 -4.89 -0.62
N GLY A 54 6.63 -5.20 0.15
CA GLY A 54 6.74 -5.54 1.55
C GLY A 54 5.71 -6.56 2.01
N THR A 55 5.22 -6.40 3.21
CA THR A 55 4.14 -7.18 3.80
C THR A 55 3.06 -6.27 4.34
N ASN A 56 1.80 -6.54 3.98
CA ASN A 56 0.67 -5.74 4.44
C ASN A 56 0.49 -5.88 5.96
N ILE A 57 0.43 -4.76 6.64
CA ILE A 57 0.23 -4.66 8.10
C ILE A 57 -0.94 -3.75 8.39
N ARG A 58 -1.72 -4.12 9.39
CA ARG A 58 -2.80 -3.32 9.95
C ARG A 58 -2.54 -3.12 11.43
N ILE A 59 -2.55 -1.86 11.86
CA ILE A 59 -2.48 -1.50 13.27
C ILE A 59 -3.87 -1.02 13.66
N TYR A 60 -4.57 -1.81 14.43
CA TYR A 60 -5.85 -1.46 15.01
C TYR A 60 -5.59 -0.65 16.28
N ALA A 61 -6.20 0.52 16.41
CA ALA A 61 -6.25 1.28 17.65
C ALA A 61 -7.73 1.39 18.05
N ASN A 62 -8.09 0.63 19.07
CA ASN A 62 -9.46 0.53 19.57
C ASN A 62 -9.62 1.40 20.81
N TRP A 63 -10.62 2.27 20.82
CA TRP A 63 -10.87 3.15 21.96
C TRP A 63 -11.35 2.36 23.18
N SER A 64 -10.78 2.64 24.32
CA SER A 64 -11.20 2.07 25.60
C SER A 64 -11.87 3.15 26.47
N GLU A 65 -13.19 3.12 26.54
CA GLU A 65 -13.95 4.03 27.41
C GLU A 65 -13.52 3.94 28.88
N GLN A 66 -13.16 2.74 29.33
CA GLN A 66 -12.74 2.48 30.71
C GLN A 66 -11.46 3.24 31.09
N TYR A 67 -10.52 3.39 30.12
CA TYR A 67 -9.22 3.98 30.38
C TYR A 67 -9.01 5.34 29.73
N GLY A 68 -9.90 5.74 28.80
CA GLY A 68 -9.77 6.98 28.03
C GLY A 68 -8.57 7.01 27.10
N ILE A 69 -8.12 5.83 26.64
CA ILE A 69 -6.97 5.66 25.74
C ILE A 69 -7.25 4.57 24.70
N HIS A 70 -6.43 4.51 23.65
CA HIS A 70 -6.46 3.41 22.70
C HIS A 70 -5.68 2.19 23.18
N THR A 71 -6.22 1.01 22.88
CA THR A 71 -5.50 -0.27 22.93
C THR A 71 -5.14 -0.68 21.50
N PHE A 72 -3.99 -1.34 21.32
CA PHE A 72 -3.44 -1.62 20.00
C PHE A 72 -3.36 -3.12 19.71
N GLU A 73 -3.71 -3.50 18.48
CA GLU A 73 -3.52 -4.84 17.94
C GLU A 73 -2.86 -4.76 16.56
N VAL A 74 -1.86 -5.59 16.30
CA VAL A 74 -1.14 -5.65 15.02
C VAL A 74 -1.50 -6.92 14.28
N LYS A 75 -1.98 -6.80 13.04
CA LYS A 75 -2.35 -7.94 12.18
C LYS A 75 -1.65 -7.85 10.82
N GLY A 76 -1.34 -9.00 10.26
CA GLY A 76 -0.92 -9.13 8.87
C GLY A 76 -2.10 -9.10 7.90
N LYS A 77 -1.86 -9.53 6.65
CA LYS A 77 -2.86 -9.54 5.56
C LYS A 77 -4.07 -10.43 5.86
N ASP A 78 -3.87 -11.55 6.52
CA ASP A 78 -4.91 -12.51 6.90
C ASP A 78 -4.63 -13.06 8.30
N GLU A 79 -5.55 -13.85 8.83
CA GLU A 79 -5.49 -14.41 10.19
C GLU A 79 -4.29 -15.36 10.41
N ASN A 80 -3.77 -15.95 9.34
CA ASN A 80 -2.63 -16.88 9.39
C ASN A 80 -1.28 -16.19 9.12
N SER A 81 -1.31 -14.90 8.78
CA SER A 81 -0.10 -14.13 8.48
C SER A 81 0.63 -13.76 9.76
N SER A 82 1.89 -14.18 9.89
CA SER A 82 2.76 -13.76 10.99
C SER A 82 3.52 -12.49 10.61
N THR A 83 3.48 -11.48 11.48
CA THR A 83 4.32 -10.29 11.33
C THR A 83 5.77 -10.66 11.64
N PRO A 84 6.77 -10.29 10.79
CA PRO A 84 8.17 -10.50 11.08
C PRO A 84 8.56 -9.92 12.44
N LYS A 85 9.41 -10.66 13.20
CA LYS A 85 9.73 -10.32 14.59
C LYS A 85 10.30 -8.90 14.74
N ASP A 86 11.28 -8.57 13.92
CA ASP A 86 11.97 -7.26 14.00
C ASP A 86 11.01 -6.11 13.63
N LEU A 87 10.09 -6.33 12.67
CA LEU A 87 9.04 -5.39 12.31
C LEU A 87 8.02 -5.21 13.46
N LEU A 88 7.62 -6.31 14.10
CA LEU A 88 6.70 -6.24 15.23
C LEU A 88 7.31 -5.49 16.41
N GLU A 89 8.61 -5.66 16.66
CA GLU A 89 9.34 -4.93 17.68
C GLU A 89 9.39 -3.42 17.36
N TRP A 90 9.70 -3.07 16.11
CA TRP A 90 9.66 -1.68 15.66
C TRP A 90 8.26 -1.07 15.86
N ILE A 91 7.19 -1.78 15.46
CA ILE A 91 5.81 -1.29 15.64
C ILE A 91 5.46 -1.12 17.12
N LYS A 92 5.87 -2.04 18.00
CA LYS A 92 5.63 -1.91 19.44
C LYS A 92 6.32 -0.68 20.05
N ASN A 93 7.54 -0.39 19.62
CA ASN A 93 8.26 0.80 20.06
C ASN A 93 7.56 2.07 19.55
N TRP A 94 7.15 2.09 18.27
CA TRP A 94 6.37 3.18 17.73
C TRP A 94 5.04 3.39 18.47
N ILE A 95 4.31 2.33 18.81
CA ILE A 95 3.07 2.41 19.62
C ILE A 95 3.39 3.02 20.99
N TYR A 96 4.45 2.56 21.65
CA TYR A 96 4.85 3.10 22.96
C TYR A 96 5.10 4.61 22.90
N GLU A 97 5.76 5.08 21.86
CA GLU A 97 6.09 6.50 21.68
C GLU A 97 4.89 7.36 21.24
N ASN A 98 3.92 6.79 20.51
CA ASN A 98 2.86 7.54 19.84
C ASN A 98 1.45 7.27 20.40
N SER A 99 1.26 6.34 21.33
CA SER A 99 -0.07 5.96 21.82
C SER A 99 -0.90 7.13 22.38
N GLN A 100 -0.25 8.07 23.08
CA GLN A 100 -0.92 9.25 23.59
C GLN A 100 -1.33 10.19 22.44
N ILE A 101 -0.46 10.39 21.46
CA ILE A 101 -0.76 11.24 20.29
C ILE A 101 -1.95 10.65 19.51
N VAL A 102 -1.97 9.32 19.30
CA VAL A 102 -3.11 8.62 18.67
C VAL A 102 -4.39 8.87 19.47
N SER A 103 -4.33 8.74 20.81
CA SER A 103 -5.50 8.94 21.67
C SER A 103 -6.00 10.39 21.66
N ASP A 104 -5.11 11.36 21.56
CA ASP A 104 -5.46 12.78 21.46
C ASP A 104 -6.06 13.15 20.08
N LEU A 105 -5.54 12.53 19.00
CA LEU A 105 -6.02 12.78 17.64
C LEU A 105 -7.39 12.15 17.36
N PHE A 106 -7.64 10.97 17.92
CA PHE A 106 -8.78 10.12 17.57
C PHE A 106 -9.64 9.75 18.80
N ALA A 107 -9.74 10.65 19.77
CA ALA A 107 -10.50 10.39 20.98
C ALA A 107 -11.92 9.86 20.69
N ALA A 108 -12.28 8.77 21.39
CA ALA A 108 -13.55 8.05 21.26
C ALA A 108 -13.82 7.34 19.93
N GLU A 109 -12.81 7.19 19.06
CA GLU A 109 -12.99 6.57 17.75
C GLU A 109 -12.05 5.37 17.55
N ASP A 110 -12.58 4.28 17.00
CA ASP A 110 -11.76 3.15 16.56
C ASP A 110 -11.14 3.46 15.19
N ILE A 111 -9.83 3.27 15.07
CA ILE A 111 -9.13 3.49 13.82
C ILE A 111 -8.31 2.26 13.39
N ILE A 112 -8.04 2.17 12.10
CA ILE A 112 -7.12 1.20 11.55
C ILE A 112 -6.11 1.92 10.66
N LEU A 113 -4.85 1.81 11.01
CA LEU A 113 -3.74 2.27 10.18
C LEU A 113 -3.32 1.14 9.25
N TYR A 114 -3.46 1.34 7.95
CA TYR A 114 -3.05 0.39 6.92
C TYR A 114 -1.70 0.80 6.36
N GLY A 115 -0.77 -0.12 6.29
CA GLY A 115 0.56 0.17 5.76
C GLY A 115 1.29 -1.06 5.26
N GLU A 116 2.49 -0.80 4.76
CA GLU A 116 3.41 -1.83 4.31
C GLU A 116 4.58 -1.93 5.28
N GLY A 117 4.79 -3.13 5.81
CA GLY A 117 6.02 -3.47 6.51
C GLY A 117 7.12 -3.73 5.48
N VAL A 118 8.19 -2.95 5.54
CA VAL A 118 9.33 -3.05 4.61
C VAL A 118 10.63 -3.22 5.39
N GLY A 119 11.69 -3.65 4.72
CA GLY A 119 13.01 -3.77 5.33
C GLY A 119 13.68 -5.11 5.08
N THR A 120 14.91 -5.23 5.57
CA THR A 120 15.74 -6.44 5.41
C THR A 120 15.00 -7.70 5.86
N LYS A 121 15.09 -8.77 5.08
CA LYS A 121 14.40 -10.07 5.25
C LYS A 121 12.89 -10.03 4.96
N ILE A 122 12.32 -8.89 4.58
CA ILE A 122 10.96 -8.79 4.08
C ILE A 122 11.06 -8.69 2.56
N GLN A 123 10.51 -9.68 1.84
CA GLN A 123 10.59 -9.80 0.38
C GLN A 123 12.04 -9.77 -0.17
N LYS A 124 12.21 -10.03 -1.46
CA LYS A 124 13.53 -10.11 -2.11
C LYS A 124 14.29 -8.78 -2.13
N VAL A 125 13.54 -7.68 -2.26
CA VAL A 125 14.12 -6.32 -2.36
C VAL A 125 14.15 -5.58 -1.03
N GLY A 126 13.73 -6.21 0.06
CA GLY A 126 13.65 -5.58 1.38
C GLY A 126 14.95 -4.96 1.89
N HIS A 127 16.12 -5.50 1.46
CA HIS A 127 17.41 -4.92 1.80
C HIS A 127 17.59 -3.47 1.32
N ASN A 128 16.86 -3.05 0.30
CA ASN A 128 16.90 -1.68 -0.22
C ASN A 128 16.28 -0.66 0.75
N PHE A 129 15.39 -1.10 1.63
CA PHE A 129 14.74 -0.25 2.63
C PHE A 129 15.51 -0.15 3.97
N GLY A 130 16.63 -0.88 4.11
CA GLY A 130 17.39 -0.91 5.35
C GLY A 130 16.73 -1.73 6.47
N SER A 131 16.68 -1.20 7.70
CA SER A 131 16.01 -1.84 8.83
C SER A 131 14.52 -2.00 8.61
N GLN A 132 13.89 -2.95 9.32
CA GLN A 132 12.46 -3.17 9.20
C GLN A 132 11.68 -2.03 9.85
N HIS A 133 10.65 -1.51 9.15
CA HIS A 133 9.76 -0.47 9.64
C HIS A 133 8.44 -0.45 8.86
N PHE A 134 7.47 0.29 9.36
CA PHE A 134 6.14 0.42 8.82
C PHE A 134 6.00 1.72 8.01
N LYS A 135 5.38 1.65 6.83
CA LYS A 135 5.05 2.79 5.97
C LYS A 135 3.54 2.89 5.86
N LEU A 136 2.95 4.00 6.31
CA LEU A 136 1.50 4.22 6.26
C LEU A 136 1.06 4.52 4.83
N PHE A 137 -0.06 3.93 4.37
CA PHE A 137 -0.64 4.28 3.08
C PHE A 137 -2.13 4.59 3.12
N ASP A 138 -2.90 4.09 4.09
CA ASP A 138 -4.32 4.41 4.27
C ASP A 138 -4.69 4.43 5.76
N VAL A 139 -5.75 5.20 6.08
CA VAL A 139 -6.38 5.24 7.41
C VAL A 139 -7.87 5.00 7.24
N TYR A 140 -8.41 4.10 8.06
CA TYR A 140 -9.83 3.80 8.12
C TYR A 140 -10.38 4.19 9.48
N ILE A 141 -11.44 4.99 9.52
CA ILE A 141 -12.10 5.48 10.73
C ILE A 141 -13.60 5.51 10.52
N ASN A 142 -14.39 5.00 11.44
CA ASN A 142 -15.85 5.08 11.44
C ASN A 142 -16.54 4.67 10.14
N GLY A 143 -16.04 3.64 9.46
CA GLY A 143 -16.64 3.19 8.21
C GLY A 143 -16.12 3.90 6.96
N PHE A 144 -15.20 4.87 7.08
CA PHE A 144 -14.68 5.66 5.99
C PHE A 144 -13.17 5.50 5.80
N TRP A 145 -12.74 5.50 4.55
CA TRP A 145 -11.35 5.67 4.16
C TRP A 145 -11.03 7.15 4.08
N LEU A 146 -9.95 7.59 4.69
CA LEU A 146 -9.53 8.98 4.62
C LEU A 146 -8.92 9.31 3.25
N GLN A 147 -9.01 10.59 2.86
CA GLN A 147 -8.34 11.11 1.68
C GLN A 147 -6.82 11.12 1.87
N LYS A 148 -6.05 11.09 0.78
CA LYS A 148 -4.58 10.99 0.86
C LYS A 148 -3.92 12.17 1.57
N ASP A 149 -4.48 13.36 1.46
CA ASP A 149 -3.98 14.55 2.17
C ASP A 149 -4.15 14.41 3.69
N ASP A 150 -5.29 13.85 4.14
CA ASP A 150 -5.53 13.56 5.56
C ASP A 150 -4.60 12.46 6.07
N VAL A 151 -4.38 11.41 5.26
CA VAL A 151 -3.42 10.35 5.60
C VAL A 151 -2.01 10.91 5.76
N LEU A 152 -1.59 11.83 4.88
CA LEU A 152 -0.28 12.50 4.96
C LEU A 152 -0.17 13.37 6.23
N ASP A 153 -1.21 14.12 6.58
CA ASP A 153 -1.26 14.92 7.81
C ASP A 153 -1.12 14.05 9.06
N ILE A 154 -1.88 12.95 9.10
CA ILE A 154 -1.80 11.97 10.20
C ILE A 154 -0.40 11.34 10.26
N ALA A 155 0.16 10.93 9.13
CA ALA A 155 1.49 10.35 9.08
C ALA A 155 2.55 11.31 9.65
N ASN A 156 2.49 12.59 9.27
CA ASN A 156 3.39 13.62 9.80
C ASN A 156 3.26 13.78 11.32
N LYS A 157 2.02 13.81 11.85
CA LYS A 157 1.77 13.91 13.30
C LYS A 157 2.26 12.69 14.08
N LEU A 158 2.22 11.50 13.45
CA LEU A 158 2.61 10.23 14.05
C LEU A 158 4.05 9.82 13.71
N SER A 159 4.83 10.68 13.06
CA SER A 159 6.20 10.39 12.60
C SER A 159 6.30 9.13 11.77
N LEU A 160 5.33 8.91 10.89
CA LEU A 160 5.29 7.82 9.92
C LEU A 160 5.61 8.34 8.52
N ASP A 161 6.32 7.55 7.75
CA ASP A 161 6.50 7.83 6.33
C ASP A 161 5.33 7.30 5.50
N THR A 162 5.05 7.97 4.37
CA THR A 162 4.06 7.57 3.38
C THR A 162 4.70 7.44 1.99
N PRO A 163 4.19 6.56 1.12
CA PRO A 163 4.59 6.55 -0.28
C PRO A 163 4.30 7.89 -0.96
N ILE A 164 5.23 8.37 -1.81
CA ILE A 164 4.97 9.54 -2.64
C ILE A 164 3.78 9.29 -3.57
N THR A 165 2.94 10.32 -3.73
CA THR A 165 1.78 10.30 -4.62
C THR A 165 1.94 11.29 -5.77
N PHE A 166 1.20 11.05 -6.85
CA PHE A 166 0.97 12.04 -7.91
C PHE A 166 -0.46 11.90 -8.45
N VAL A 167 -0.97 12.96 -9.07
CA VAL A 167 -2.28 12.96 -9.73
C VAL A 167 -2.06 12.86 -11.24
N GLY A 168 -2.85 12.01 -11.90
CA GLY A 168 -2.79 11.83 -13.34
C GLY A 168 -3.76 10.76 -13.82
N THR A 169 -3.88 10.62 -15.14
CA THR A 169 -4.68 9.57 -15.78
C THR A 169 -4.03 8.19 -15.66
N ILE A 170 -4.74 7.14 -16.05
CA ILE A 170 -4.14 5.80 -16.18
C ILE A 170 -2.98 5.82 -17.19
N GLN A 171 -3.09 6.58 -18.29
CA GLN A 171 -2.02 6.70 -19.27
C GLN A 171 -0.76 7.36 -18.67
N ASP A 172 -0.93 8.41 -17.88
CA ASP A 172 0.19 9.07 -17.21
C ASP A 172 0.95 8.10 -16.28
N ALA A 173 0.23 7.25 -15.55
CA ALA A 173 0.84 6.24 -14.70
C ALA A 173 1.59 5.17 -15.50
N ILE A 174 1.02 4.70 -16.63
CA ILE A 174 1.66 3.75 -17.54
C ILE A 174 2.97 4.34 -18.07
N ASP A 175 2.95 5.58 -18.56
CA ASP A 175 4.12 6.23 -19.13
C ASP A 175 5.19 6.50 -18.07
N LYS A 176 4.77 6.89 -16.87
CA LYS A 176 5.68 7.08 -15.74
C LYS A 176 6.37 5.76 -15.32
N VAL A 177 5.64 4.64 -15.25
CA VAL A 177 6.24 3.32 -14.92
C VAL A 177 7.28 2.91 -15.97
N LYS A 178 7.04 3.18 -17.26
CA LYS A 178 7.99 2.86 -18.35
C LYS A 178 9.34 3.56 -18.21
N THR A 179 9.41 4.68 -17.49
CA THR A 179 10.68 5.37 -17.21
C THR A 179 11.52 4.70 -16.14
N LEU A 180 11.04 3.60 -15.54
CA LEU A 180 11.68 2.87 -14.44
C LEU A 180 12.04 3.81 -13.27
N PRO A 181 11.06 4.52 -12.71
CA PRO A 181 11.32 5.54 -11.71
C PRO A 181 11.96 4.96 -10.45
N LYS A 182 12.71 5.79 -9.75
CA LYS A 182 13.31 5.42 -8.48
C LYS A 182 12.30 5.59 -7.35
N SER A 183 12.45 4.74 -6.33
CA SER A 183 11.67 4.82 -5.10
C SER A 183 11.93 6.14 -4.37
N SER A 184 10.89 6.63 -3.70
CA SER A 184 11.02 7.73 -2.75
C SER A 184 11.85 7.36 -1.49
N PHE A 185 12.06 6.09 -1.27
CA PHE A 185 12.76 5.55 -0.10
C PHE A 185 14.20 5.10 -0.37
N GLY A 186 14.70 5.27 -1.60
CA GLY A 186 16.07 4.90 -1.92
C GLY A 186 16.40 4.81 -3.41
N ASN A 187 17.65 4.50 -3.73
CA ASN A 187 18.12 4.44 -5.11
C ASN A 187 17.87 3.07 -5.77
N PHE A 188 16.62 2.62 -5.74
CA PHE A 188 16.17 1.40 -6.41
C PHE A 188 14.91 1.67 -7.22
N THR A 189 14.63 0.83 -8.21
CA THR A 189 13.42 0.98 -9.05
C THR A 189 12.19 0.54 -8.27
N ILE A 190 11.09 1.30 -8.37
CA ILE A 190 9.81 0.94 -7.75
C ILE A 190 9.23 -0.35 -8.33
N GLU A 191 8.34 -1.01 -7.59
CA GLU A 191 7.57 -2.16 -8.10
C GLU A 191 6.51 -1.72 -9.11
N GLY A 192 5.93 -0.54 -8.92
CA GLY A 192 4.88 0.05 -9.73
C GLY A 192 4.11 1.12 -8.97
N TYR A 193 2.87 1.35 -9.40
CA TYR A 193 1.96 2.27 -8.74
C TYR A 193 0.65 1.58 -8.37
N VAL A 194 0.01 2.09 -7.32
CA VAL A 194 -1.37 1.78 -6.92
C VAL A 194 -2.20 3.03 -7.17
N GLY A 195 -3.26 2.90 -7.97
CA GLY A 195 -4.17 3.98 -8.30
C GLY A 195 -5.46 3.94 -7.47
N GLN A 196 -5.92 5.12 -7.06
CA GLN A 196 -7.22 5.37 -6.46
C GLN A 196 -7.93 6.45 -7.29
N PRO A 197 -9.13 6.19 -7.84
CA PRO A 197 -9.84 7.20 -8.63
C PRO A 197 -10.24 8.38 -7.74
N ILE A 198 -10.14 9.60 -8.28
CA ILE A 198 -10.70 10.80 -7.67
C ILE A 198 -12.17 10.86 -8.09
N VAL A 199 -13.09 10.74 -7.14
CA VAL A 199 -14.56 10.76 -7.31
C VAL A 199 -15.15 12.01 -6.69
#